data_c709cec3ad55715a3ebe8e0ba40e6377
#
_entry.id   c709cec3ad55715a3ebe8e0ba40e6377
#
_cell.length_a   1.000
_cell.length_b   1.000
_cell.length_c   1.000
_cell.angle_alpha   90.00
_cell.angle_beta   90.00
_cell.angle_gamma   90.00
#
_symmetry.space_group_name_H-M   'P 1'
#
loop_
_entity.id
_entity.type
_entity.pdbx_description
1 polymer ?
#
loop_
_entity_poly.entity_id
_entity_poly.type
_entity_poly.pdbx_seq_one_letter_code
_entity_poly.pdbx_strand_id
1 'polypeptide(L)'
;MWSRHPAFGYYSKPPIVAWLIALTTALFGEDEMAVRLAAPLLHFGTSLVVFALARRLYDSRVAMWSAIAYATLPGVSASSAIMSTDAPLLFCWAAALYAFIRAREEEGWRWWIAAGIAAGIGLLAKYAMAYWLLSALLFLLIFRDERRHLRRFLASAGLALLIYSPNFFWNALNGFVSYRHTRDNADLGGPLFHPNHFLEFFGSQFAVFGPIFFATLILVTILARRSFADRRAALLATFALPTLAMMLVVSFLSRAQPNWSAPTFVSATVLVVAWLLGHGRTILLRASILLNIAIAVVAFGLHDAAVAFGAQLPAKYDPLHRLRGWHILGRTVSTMLLTHPGTVLMADDRELMAALVYYVFPHPFNALKWNGGGGVHDEFDLTADPARYVGADFLLISREPDNVQRIIDRFQGVTAIDHITIPIGGGDTKTYQAYWLKGFKG
;
A
#
# COMPACT_ATOMS: atom_id res chain seq x y z
N MET A 1 11.10 6.92 -10.38
CA MET A 1 12.17 7.58 -9.61
C MET A 1 12.87 6.60 -8.66
N TRP A 2 12.27 6.10 -7.60
CA TRP A 2 12.88 5.13 -6.68
C TRP A 2 13.45 3.89 -7.37
N SER A 3 12.71 3.29 -8.29
CA SER A 3 13.15 2.09 -9.03
C SER A 3 14.40 2.29 -9.88
N ARG A 4 14.74 3.52 -10.25
CA ARG A 4 15.96 3.84 -11.00
C ARG A 4 17.18 4.05 -10.13
N HIS A 5 16.99 4.29 -8.84
CA HIS A 5 18.04 4.46 -7.83
C HIS A 5 17.79 3.50 -6.67
N PRO A 6 18.04 2.18 -6.86
CA PRO A 6 17.83 1.18 -5.82
C PRO A 6 18.65 1.53 -4.58
N ALA A 7 17.96 1.70 -3.45
CA ALA A 7 18.53 1.96 -2.15
C ALA A 7 17.92 1.01 -1.10
N PHE A 8 18.47 0.98 0.10
CA PHE A 8 17.93 0.17 1.19
C PHE A 8 16.82 0.87 1.97
N GLY A 9 16.44 2.08 1.59
CA GLY A 9 15.31 2.82 2.14
C GLY A 9 15.01 4.05 1.30
N TYR A 10 13.84 4.64 1.53
CA TYR A 10 13.36 5.85 0.89
C TYR A 10 12.63 6.70 1.93
N TYR A 11 12.35 7.96 1.62
CA TYR A 11 11.72 8.89 2.55
C TYR A 11 10.55 8.27 3.35
N SER A 12 9.63 7.59 2.68
CA SER A 12 8.39 7.14 3.32
C SER A 12 8.24 5.64 3.46
N LYS A 13 9.10 4.83 2.83
CA LYS A 13 8.90 3.38 2.70
C LYS A 13 10.20 2.59 2.69
N PRO A 14 10.18 1.33 3.15
CA PRO A 14 11.24 0.36 2.91
C PRO A 14 11.35 0.00 1.41
N PRO A 15 12.44 -0.70 0.99
CA PRO A 15 12.88 -0.74 -0.40
C PRO A 15 12.12 -1.69 -1.34
N ILE A 16 11.43 -2.72 -0.87
CA ILE A 16 10.94 -3.84 -1.71
C ILE A 16 10.05 -3.37 -2.86
N VAL A 17 9.18 -2.37 -2.65
CA VAL A 17 8.31 -1.86 -3.73
C VAL A 17 9.16 -1.28 -4.88
N ALA A 18 10.17 -0.50 -4.55
CA ALA A 18 11.06 0.09 -5.56
C ALA A 18 11.86 -0.99 -6.32
N TRP A 19 12.37 -2.01 -5.61
CA TRP A 19 13.10 -3.12 -6.22
C TRP A 19 12.21 -3.97 -7.11
N LEU A 20 10.96 -4.24 -6.72
CA LEU A 20 10.01 -4.99 -7.54
C LEU A 20 9.65 -4.21 -8.82
N ILE A 21 9.41 -2.90 -8.72
CA ILE A 21 9.17 -2.06 -9.89
C ILE A 21 10.43 -2.04 -10.78
N ALA A 22 11.64 -1.90 -10.21
CA ALA A 22 12.88 -1.95 -10.97
C ALA A 22 13.03 -3.28 -11.75
N LEU A 23 12.70 -4.40 -11.09
CA LEU A 23 12.76 -5.72 -11.72
C LEU A 23 11.75 -5.84 -12.86
N THR A 24 10.48 -5.49 -12.62
CA THR A 24 9.43 -5.64 -13.64
C THR A 24 9.62 -4.68 -14.81
N THR A 25 10.07 -3.45 -14.55
CA THR A 25 10.36 -2.49 -15.63
C THR A 25 11.63 -2.84 -16.43
N ALA A 26 12.63 -3.45 -15.80
CA ALA A 26 13.80 -3.95 -16.51
C ALA A 26 13.49 -5.12 -17.45
N LEU A 27 12.47 -5.94 -17.12
CA LEU A 27 12.08 -7.11 -17.92
C LEU A 27 11.04 -6.80 -18.99
N PHE A 28 10.12 -5.88 -18.75
CA PHE A 28 8.91 -5.68 -19.55
C PHE A 28 8.73 -4.24 -20.08
N GLY A 29 9.69 -3.34 -19.82
CA GLY A 29 9.57 -1.93 -20.21
C GLY A 29 8.95 -1.04 -19.12
N GLU A 30 8.77 0.26 -19.43
CA GLU A 30 8.41 1.29 -18.46
C GLU A 30 6.93 1.69 -18.51
N ASP A 31 6.07 0.87 -19.12
CA ASP A 31 4.64 1.14 -19.16
C ASP A 31 3.94 0.88 -17.82
N GLU A 32 2.70 1.34 -17.69
CA GLU A 32 1.92 1.17 -16.45
C GLU A 32 1.71 -0.30 -16.09
N MET A 33 1.61 -1.18 -17.10
CA MET A 33 1.41 -2.62 -16.86
C MET A 33 2.67 -3.20 -16.20
N ALA A 34 3.86 -2.90 -16.72
CA ALA A 34 5.12 -3.36 -16.14
C ALA A 34 5.32 -2.82 -14.70
N VAL A 35 5.01 -1.53 -14.46
CA VAL A 35 5.09 -0.92 -13.12
C VAL A 35 4.16 -1.62 -12.12
N ARG A 36 2.99 -2.06 -12.54
CA ARG A 36 1.96 -2.66 -11.68
C ARG A 36 2.02 -4.18 -11.58
N LEU A 37 2.73 -4.85 -12.49
CA LEU A 37 2.70 -6.31 -12.67
C LEU A 37 3.01 -7.12 -11.42
N ALA A 38 3.94 -6.65 -10.58
CA ALA A 38 4.31 -7.38 -9.36
C ALA A 38 3.14 -7.50 -8.37
N ALA A 39 2.20 -6.54 -8.33
CA ALA A 39 1.09 -6.58 -7.37
C ALA A 39 0.14 -7.76 -7.59
N PRO A 40 -0.46 -7.98 -8.79
CA PRO A 40 -1.33 -9.12 -9.02
C PRO A 40 -0.59 -10.45 -8.90
N LEU A 41 0.69 -10.55 -9.30
CA LEU A 41 1.49 -11.77 -9.14
C LEU A 41 1.72 -12.12 -7.68
N LEU A 42 1.99 -11.13 -6.82
CA LEU A 42 2.16 -11.35 -5.39
C LEU A 42 0.84 -11.73 -4.72
N HIS A 43 -0.29 -11.13 -5.08
CA HIS A 43 -1.60 -11.53 -4.56
C HIS A 43 -2.00 -12.93 -5.03
N PHE A 44 -1.69 -13.30 -6.27
CA PHE A 44 -1.84 -14.68 -6.74
C PHE A 44 -0.99 -15.64 -5.91
N GLY A 45 0.29 -15.33 -5.72
CA GLY A 45 1.18 -16.11 -4.85
C GLY A 45 0.66 -16.20 -3.41
N THR A 46 0.11 -15.11 -2.86
CA THR A 46 -0.52 -15.11 -1.54
C THR A 46 -1.72 -16.06 -1.49
N SER A 47 -2.56 -16.08 -2.53
CA SER A 47 -3.69 -17.00 -2.65
C SER A 47 -3.24 -18.47 -2.61
N LEU A 48 -2.14 -18.80 -3.30
CA LEU A 48 -1.57 -20.14 -3.27
C LEU A 48 -1.01 -20.51 -1.88
N VAL A 49 -0.37 -19.57 -1.19
CA VAL A 49 0.11 -19.80 0.18
C VAL A 49 -1.07 -19.94 1.14
N VAL A 50 -2.14 -19.16 1.00
CA VAL A 50 -3.40 -19.31 1.77
C VAL A 50 -4.02 -20.68 1.52
N PHE A 51 -4.02 -21.18 0.28
CA PHE A 51 -4.42 -22.56 -0.01
C PHE A 51 -3.59 -23.58 0.78
N ALA A 52 -2.26 -23.47 0.70
CA ALA A 52 -1.36 -24.40 1.38
C ALA A 52 -1.52 -24.36 2.91
N LEU A 53 -1.68 -23.16 3.47
CA LEU A 53 -1.93 -22.90 4.89
C LEU A 53 -3.26 -23.53 5.34
N ALA A 54 -4.35 -23.25 4.63
CA ALA A 54 -5.66 -23.78 4.95
C ALA A 54 -5.73 -25.30 4.79
N ARG A 55 -5.07 -25.87 3.76
CA ARG A 55 -4.95 -27.32 3.58
C ARG A 55 -4.19 -27.99 4.72
N ARG A 56 -3.18 -27.32 5.26
CA ARG A 56 -2.41 -27.85 6.39
C ARG A 56 -3.21 -27.85 7.69
N LEU A 57 -3.97 -26.79 7.92
CA LEU A 57 -4.75 -26.65 9.16
C LEU A 57 -6.07 -27.42 9.14
N TYR A 58 -6.69 -27.58 7.99
CA TYR A 58 -8.02 -28.19 7.84
C TYR A 58 -7.99 -29.26 6.75
N ASP A 59 -8.56 -28.98 5.60
CA ASP A 59 -8.71 -29.92 4.48
C ASP A 59 -8.65 -29.21 3.12
N SER A 60 -8.72 -29.99 2.03
CA SER A 60 -8.67 -29.47 0.66
C SER A 60 -9.89 -28.61 0.30
N ARG A 61 -11.06 -28.84 0.93
CA ARG A 61 -12.28 -28.04 0.68
C ARG A 61 -12.15 -26.65 1.29
N VAL A 62 -11.71 -26.57 2.55
CA VAL A 62 -11.40 -25.28 3.22
C VAL A 62 -10.30 -24.55 2.47
N ALA A 63 -9.25 -25.27 2.02
CA ALA A 63 -8.14 -24.68 1.27
C ALA A 63 -8.58 -24.02 -0.03
N MET A 64 -9.35 -24.74 -0.86
CA MET A 64 -9.85 -24.21 -2.13
C MET A 64 -10.71 -22.96 -1.91
N TRP A 65 -11.66 -23.03 -0.99
CA TRP A 65 -12.55 -21.90 -0.72
C TRP A 65 -11.82 -20.71 -0.10
N SER A 66 -10.79 -20.95 0.73
CA SER A 66 -9.98 -19.87 1.32
C SER A 66 -9.15 -19.15 0.26
N ALA A 67 -8.56 -19.89 -0.69
CA ALA A 67 -7.80 -19.28 -1.78
C ALA A 67 -8.68 -18.43 -2.70
N ILE A 68 -9.85 -18.97 -3.10
CA ILE A 68 -10.84 -18.23 -3.92
C ILE A 68 -11.34 -17.00 -3.15
N ALA A 69 -11.68 -17.18 -1.87
CA ALA A 69 -12.18 -16.10 -1.03
C ALA A 69 -11.14 -14.97 -0.92
N TYR A 70 -9.87 -15.30 -0.64
CA TYR A 70 -8.79 -14.31 -0.57
C TYR A 70 -8.63 -13.57 -1.91
N ALA A 71 -8.57 -14.28 -3.02
CA ALA A 71 -8.40 -13.69 -4.35
C ALA A 71 -9.54 -12.74 -4.76
N THR A 72 -10.73 -12.94 -4.19
CA THR A 72 -11.93 -12.15 -4.48
C THR A 72 -12.24 -11.06 -3.45
N LEU A 73 -11.43 -10.90 -2.40
CA LEU A 73 -11.62 -9.81 -1.44
C LEU A 73 -11.54 -8.45 -2.16
N PRO A 74 -12.47 -7.52 -1.92
CA PRO A 74 -12.44 -6.22 -2.59
C PRO A 74 -11.14 -5.45 -2.34
N GLY A 75 -10.59 -5.52 -1.14
CA GLY A 75 -9.28 -4.92 -0.81
C GLY A 75 -8.12 -5.55 -1.57
N VAL A 76 -8.16 -6.88 -1.82
CA VAL A 76 -7.16 -7.58 -2.64
C VAL A 76 -7.30 -7.19 -4.11
N SER A 77 -8.53 -7.12 -4.64
CA SER A 77 -8.79 -6.65 -5.99
C SER A 77 -8.26 -5.23 -6.21
N ALA A 78 -8.56 -4.30 -5.30
CA ALA A 78 -8.05 -2.93 -5.37
C ALA A 78 -6.51 -2.87 -5.26
N SER A 79 -5.92 -3.63 -4.33
CA SER A 79 -4.46 -3.69 -4.14
C SER A 79 -3.73 -4.35 -5.32
N SER A 80 -4.39 -5.23 -6.07
CA SER A 80 -3.84 -5.85 -7.28
C SER A 80 -3.72 -4.89 -8.46
N ALA A 81 -4.52 -3.82 -8.49
CA ALA A 81 -4.50 -2.82 -9.56
C ALA A 81 -3.40 -1.75 -9.37
N ILE A 82 -2.80 -1.65 -8.18
CA ILE A 82 -1.85 -0.60 -7.84
C ILE A 82 -0.64 -1.22 -7.15
N MET A 83 0.57 -0.95 -7.64
CA MET A 83 1.79 -1.39 -6.93
C MET A 83 1.95 -0.61 -5.63
N SER A 84 1.79 -1.30 -4.51
CA SER A 84 1.89 -0.75 -3.16
C SER A 84 2.72 -1.65 -2.25
N THR A 85 2.99 -1.19 -1.03
CA THR A 85 3.68 -2.00 -0.02
C THR A 85 2.84 -3.16 0.51
N ASP A 86 1.53 -3.18 0.25
CA ASP A 86 0.63 -4.19 0.79
C ASP A 86 0.79 -5.55 0.08
N ALA A 87 0.93 -5.56 -1.25
CA ALA A 87 1.08 -6.81 -1.99
C ALA A 87 2.29 -7.64 -1.51
N PRO A 88 3.53 -7.12 -1.45
CA PRO A 88 4.67 -7.87 -0.92
C PRO A 88 4.57 -8.17 0.58
N LEU A 89 3.98 -7.27 1.39
CA LEU A 89 3.73 -7.52 2.80
C LEU A 89 2.83 -8.75 3.00
N LEU A 90 1.69 -8.81 2.31
CA LEU A 90 0.71 -9.88 2.47
C LEU A 90 1.25 -11.23 1.99
N PHE A 91 2.05 -11.23 0.92
CA PHE A 91 2.76 -12.44 0.48
C PHE A 91 3.75 -12.93 1.54
N CYS A 92 4.60 -12.04 2.06
CA CYS A 92 5.55 -12.38 3.12
C CYS A 92 4.85 -12.80 4.41
N TRP A 93 3.75 -12.13 4.79
CA TRP A 93 2.93 -12.47 5.95
C TRP A 93 2.38 -13.89 5.86
N ALA A 94 1.77 -14.22 4.73
CA ALA A 94 1.23 -15.56 4.48
C ALA A 94 2.33 -16.63 4.47
N ALA A 95 3.45 -16.36 3.78
CA ALA A 95 4.60 -17.28 3.70
C ALA A 95 5.23 -17.51 5.08
N ALA A 96 5.42 -16.44 5.86
CA ALA A 96 5.94 -16.55 7.22
C ALA A 96 4.97 -17.32 8.14
N LEU A 97 3.66 -17.12 8.02
CA LEU A 97 2.66 -17.85 8.79
C LEU A 97 2.63 -19.34 8.42
N TYR A 98 2.69 -19.65 7.13
CA TYR A 98 2.81 -21.05 6.69
C TYR A 98 4.06 -21.72 7.22
N ALA A 99 5.20 -21.02 7.10
CA ALA A 99 6.48 -21.53 7.62
C ALA A 99 6.46 -21.70 9.15
N PHE A 100 5.84 -20.78 9.89
CA PHE A 100 5.67 -20.85 11.33
C PHE A 100 4.84 -22.08 11.75
N ILE A 101 3.74 -22.38 11.04
CA ILE A 101 2.93 -23.58 11.29
C ILE A 101 3.78 -24.83 11.08
N ARG A 102 4.49 -24.93 9.95
CA ARG A 102 5.37 -26.06 9.65
C ARG A 102 6.51 -26.22 10.66
N ALA A 103 7.09 -25.09 11.10
CA ALA A 103 8.17 -25.06 12.09
C ALA A 103 7.76 -25.61 13.47
N ARG A 104 6.49 -25.49 13.83
CA ARG A 104 5.94 -26.02 15.09
C ARG A 104 5.60 -27.50 15.00
N GLU A 105 5.29 -28.00 13.81
CA GLU A 105 4.90 -29.39 13.57
C GLU A 105 6.08 -30.29 13.22
N GLU A 106 7.13 -29.72 12.64
CA GLU A 106 8.29 -30.47 12.16
C GLU A 106 9.54 -30.15 12.98
N GLU A 107 10.33 -31.14 13.25
CA GLU A 107 11.62 -30.94 13.90
C GLU A 107 12.65 -30.34 12.94
N GLY A 108 13.61 -29.57 13.49
CA GLY A 108 14.68 -28.96 12.71
C GLY A 108 14.52 -27.43 12.56
N TRP A 109 15.41 -26.85 11.74
CA TRP A 109 15.56 -25.41 11.61
C TRP A 109 15.00 -24.84 10.31
N ARG A 110 14.79 -25.66 9.30
CA ARG A 110 14.46 -25.20 7.93
C ARG A 110 13.27 -24.25 7.89
N TRP A 111 12.19 -24.58 8.61
CA TRP A 111 10.98 -23.78 8.61
C TRP A 111 11.07 -22.53 9.50
N TRP A 112 11.88 -22.61 10.58
CA TRP A 112 12.21 -21.42 11.39
C TRP A 112 13.04 -20.42 10.60
N ILE A 113 14.01 -20.91 9.81
CA ILE A 113 14.81 -20.09 8.89
C ILE A 113 13.91 -19.49 7.81
N ALA A 114 13.02 -20.29 7.19
CA ALA A 114 12.07 -19.80 6.19
C ALA A 114 11.13 -18.72 6.75
N ALA A 115 10.62 -18.91 7.98
CA ALA A 115 9.80 -17.89 8.67
C ALA A 115 10.60 -16.60 8.91
N GLY A 116 11.85 -16.70 9.37
CA GLY A 116 12.73 -15.55 9.57
C GLY A 116 13.04 -14.79 8.28
N ILE A 117 13.33 -15.53 7.20
CA ILE A 117 13.57 -14.92 5.88
C ILE A 117 12.31 -14.20 5.39
N ALA A 118 11.15 -14.86 5.41
CA ALA A 118 9.90 -14.24 4.98
C ALA A 118 9.53 -13.02 5.83
N ALA A 119 9.72 -13.08 7.16
CA ALA A 119 9.49 -11.96 8.04
C ALA A 119 10.46 -10.80 7.78
N GLY A 120 11.75 -11.09 7.54
CA GLY A 120 12.77 -10.08 7.24
C GLY A 120 12.49 -9.35 5.91
N ILE A 121 12.17 -10.10 4.85
CA ILE A 121 11.75 -9.52 3.56
C ILE A 121 10.44 -8.73 3.74
N GLY A 122 9.50 -9.24 4.56
CA GLY A 122 8.27 -8.52 4.89
C GLY A 122 8.52 -7.19 5.60
N LEU A 123 9.50 -7.09 6.51
CA LEU A 123 9.92 -5.83 7.13
C LEU A 123 10.51 -4.86 6.10
N LEU A 124 11.26 -5.36 5.11
CA LEU A 124 11.76 -4.58 3.98
C LEU A 124 10.64 -4.17 2.99
N ALA A 125 9.44 -4.80 3.05
CA ALA A 125 8.27 -4.39 2.29
C ALA A 125 7.45 -3.33 3.05
N LYS A 126 7.16 -3.55 4.33
CA LYS A 126 6.39 -2.63 5.18
C LYS A 126 6.68 -2.92 6.66
N TYR A 127 6.89 -1.87 7.45
CA TYR A 127 7.15 -1.99 8.90
C TYR A 127 6.02 -2.72 9.66
N ALA A 128 4.81 -2.74 9.11
CA ALA A 128 3.68 -3.49 9.66
C ALA A 128 3.92 -5.00 9.81
N MET A 129 4.95 -5.56 9.14
CA MET A 129 5.36 -6.95 9.37
C MET A 129 5.81 -7.22 10.82
N ALA A 130 6.18 -6.18 11.58
CA ALA A 130 6.46 -6.31 13.00
C ALA A 130 5.28 -6.87 13.80
N TYR A 131 4.04 -6.62 13.37
CA TYR A 131 2.83 -7.18 14.00
C TYR A 131 2.74 -8.70 13.84
N TRP A 132 3.33 -9.24 12.76
CA TRP A 132 3.46 -10.68 12.58
C TRP A 132 4.35 -11.29 13.68
N LEU A 133 5.50 -10.68 13.94
CA LEU A 133 6.42 -11.13 15.00
C LEU A 133 5.74 -11.06 16.38
N LEU A 134 4.99 -9.98 16.63
CA LEU A 134 4.21 -9.83 17.86
C LEU A 134 3.12 -10.91 17.96
N SER A 135 2.38 -11.18 16.90
CA SER A 135 1.34 -12.22 16.87
C SER A 135 1.91 -13.62 17.11
N ALA A 136 3.05 -13.94 16.50
CA ALA A 136 3.74 -15.21 16.70
C ALA A 136 4.22 -15.36 18.15
N LEU A 137 4.84 -14.31 18.70
CA LEU A 137 5.26 -14.29 20.11
C LEU A 137 4.06 -14.47 21.05
N LEU A 138 2.99 -13.72 20.80
CA LEU A 138 1.76 -13.77 21.59
C LEU A 138 1.16 -15.19 21.61
N PHE A 139 1.09 -15.85 20.45
CA PHE A 139 0.65 -17.22 20.35
C PHE A 139 1.51 -18.17 21.21
N LEU A 140 2.84 -18.07 21.10
CA LEU A 140 3.76 -18.92 21.88
C LEU A 140 3.68 -18.66 23.38
N LEU A 141 3.33 -17.44 23.81
CA LEU A 141 3.20 -17.10 25.24
C LEU A 141 1.85 -17.52 25.83
N ILE A 142 0.76 -17.39 25.08
CA ILE A 142 -0.59 -17.78 25.51
C ILE A 142 -0.67 -19.29 25.74
N PHE A 143 -0.12 -20.08 24.82
CA PHE A 143 -0.19 -21.51 24.88
C PHE A 143 1.08 -22.11 25.49
N ARG A 144 0.97 -22.62 26.73
CA ARG A 144 2.13 -23.09 27.51
C ARG A 144 2.95 -24.19 26.83
N ASP A 145 2.29 -25.12 26.15
CA ASP A 145 2.90 -26.20 25.39
C ASP A 145 3.72 -25.72 24.17
N GLU A 146 3.41 -24.54 23.63
CA GLU A 146 4.10 -23.92 22.52
C GLU A 146 5.38 -23.18 22.93
N ARG A 147 5.53 -22.87 24.24
CA ARG A 147 6.70 -22.13 24.75
C ARG A 147 8.05 -22.85 24.49
N ARG A 148 8.02 -24.17 24.26
CA ARG A 148 9.19 -24.96 23.86
C ARG A 148 9.81 -24.43 22.56
N HIS A 149 9.05 -23.77 21.70
CA HIS A 149 9.51 -23.21 20.43
C HIS A 149 10.09 -21.79 20.56
N LEU A 150 10.03 -21.16 21.75
CA LEU A 150 10.41 -19.76 21.94
C LEU A 150 11.87 -19.49 21.52
N ARG A 151 12.81 -20.37 21.88
CA ARG A 151 14.23 -20.21 21.49
C ARG A 151 14.40 -20.19 19.95
N ARG A 152 13.73 -21.11 19.25
CA ARG A 152 13.80 -21.18 17.78
C ARG A 152 13.10 -19.99 17.13
N PHE A 153 12.01 -19.54 17.70
CA PHE A 153 11.32 -18.31 17.27
C PHE A 153 12.19 -17.07 17.46
N LEU A 154 12.86 -16.91 18.60
CA LEU A 154 13.76 -15.78 18.84
C LEU A 154 14.93 -15.76 17.85
N ALA A 155 15.50 -16.93 17.51
CA ALA A 155 16.51 -17.01 16.46
C ALA A 155 15.96 -16.64 15.08
N SER A 156 14.73 -17.09 14.74
CA SER A 156 14.02 -16.70 13.51
C SER A 156 13.75 -15.19 13.46
N ALA A 157 13.34 -14.59 14.57
CA ALA A 157 13.15 -13.15 14.70
C ALA A 157 14.49 -12.39 14.57
N GLY A 158 15.57 -12.91 15.18
CA GLY A 158 16.93 -12.37 15.00
C GLY A 158 17.37 -12.40 13.53
N LEU A 159 17.09 -13.48 12.81
CA LEU A 159 17.35 -13.57 11.38
C LEU A 159 16.53 -12.53 10.58
N ALA A 160 15.25 -12.34 10.94
CA ALA A 160 14.42 -11.33 10.31
C ALA A 160 14.97 -9.92 10.52
N LEU A 161 15.43 -9.60 11.73
CA LEU A 161 16.07 -8.32 12.04
C LEU A 161 17.41 -8.15 11.34
N LEU A 162 18.18 -9.24 11.18
CA LEU A 162 19.43 -9.20 10.40
C LEU A 162 19.17 -8.86 8.94
N ILE A 163 18.17 -9.49 8.32
CA ILE A 163 17.76 -9.18 6.93
C ILE A 163 17.25 -7.74 6.81
N TYR A 164 16.56 -7.25 7.81
CA TYR A 164 16.05 -5.88 7.88
C TYR A 164 17.14 -4.83 8.14
N SER A 165 18.28 -5.21 8.74
CA SER A 165 19.31 -4.29 9.22
C SER A 165 19.83 -3.28 8.16
N PRO A 166 19.96 -3.59 6.85
CA PRO A 166 20.38 -2.60 5.87
C PRO A 166 19.43 -1.40 5.78
N ASN A 167 18.11 -1.62 5.93
CA ASN A 167 17.14 -0.52 6.00
C ASN A 167 17.27 0.30 7.28
N PHE A 168 17.54 -0.34 8.42
CA PHE A 168 17.81 0.36 9.68
C PHE A 168 19.03 1.27 9.56
N PHE A 169 20.15 0.76 9.02
CA PHE A 169 21.36 1.56 8.82
C PHE A 169 21.14 2.70 7.83
N TRP A 170 20.42 2.44 6.75
CA TRP A 170 20.06 3.50 5.80
C TRP A 170 19.26 4.61 6.51
N ASN A 171 18.27 4.26 7.32
CA ASN A 171 17.50 5.23 8.11
C ASN A 171 18.37 6.02 9.08
N ALA A 172 19.32 5.36 9.77
CA ALA A 172 20.25 6.02 10.69
C ALA A 172 21.11 7.06 9.99
N LEU A 173 21.61 6.74 8.78
CA LEU A 173 22.40 7.67 7.96
C LEU A 173 21.57 8.82 7.39
N ASN A 174 20.25 8.63 7.20
CA ASN A 174 19.33 9.64 6.68
C ASN A 174 18.44 10.26 7.78
N GLY A 175 18.91 10.29 9.05
CA GLY A 175 18.22 10.94 10.15
C GLY A 175 16.88 10.32 10.52
N PHE A 176 16.70 9.00 10.31
CA PHE A 176 15.46 8.25 10.58
C PHE A 176 14.22 8.79 9.87
N VAL A 177 14.39 9.32 8.68
CA VAL A 177 13.34 10.02 7.94
C VAL A 177 12.09 9.16 7.70
N SER A 178 12.23 7.85 7.37
CA SER A 178 11.08 6.96 7.15
C SER A 178 10.32 6.67 8.45
N TYR A 179 11.01 6.59 9.58
CA TYR A 179 10.36 6.36 10.88
C TYR A 179 9.64 7.62 11.37
N ARG A 180 10.27 8.80 11.18
CA ARG A 180 9.60 10.08 11.46
C ARG A 180 8.34 10.23 10.63
N HIS A 181 8.41 9.99 9.32
CA HIS A 181 7.24 10.01 8.45
C HIS A 181 6.15 9.00 8.89
N THR A 182 6.53 7.80 9.34
CA THR A 182 5.58 6.81 9.85
C THR A 182 4.92 7.28 11.15
N ARG A 183 5.67 7.89 12.06
CA ARG A 183 5.14 8.49 13.29
C ARG A 183 4.21 9.66 12.99
N ASP A 184 4.60 10.54 12.07
CA ASP A 184 3.84 11.73 11.72
C ASP A 184 2.51 11.36 11.02
N ASN A 185 2.50 10.28 10.22
CA ASN A 185 1.26 9.72 9.66
C ASN A 185 0.31 9.14 10.73
N ALA A 186 0.83 8.73 11.88
CA ALA A 186 -0.03 8.29 12.99
C ALA A 186 -0.72 9.46 13.70
N ASP A 187 -0.20 10.70 13.53
CA ASP A 187 -0.76 11.98 14.01
C ASP A 187 -1.32 11.91 15.45
N LEU A 188 -0.50 11.42 16.37
CA LEU A 188 -0.86 11.29 17.79
C LEU A 188 -0.55 12.57 18.60
N GLY A 189 -0.20 13.67 17.94
CA GLY A 189 0.12 14.96 18.57
C GLY A 189 -1.07 15.88 18.80
N GLY A 190 -2.23 15.56 18.22
CA GLY A 190 -3.47 16.31 18.35
C GLY A 190 -4.42 15.77 19.43
N PRO A 191 -5.70 16.17 19.41
CA PRO A 191 -6.73 15.58 20.26
C PRO A 191 -6.77 14.05 20.06
N LEU A 192 -6.88 13.28 21.16
CA LEU A 192 -6.82 11.81 21.12
C LEU A 192 -8.21 11.16 21.19
N PHE A 193 -9.25 11.83 20.70
CA PHE A 193 -10.64 11.31 20.77
C PHE A 193 -11.38 11.58 19.46
N HIS A 194 -11.40 10.59 18.56
CA HIS A 194 -12.01 10.71 17.24
C HIS A 194 -13.01 9.58 16.94
N PRO A 195 -14.19 9.57 17.55
CA PRO A 195 -15.20 8.52 17.31
C PRO A 195 -15.64 8.42 15.84
N ASN A 196 -15.63 9.54 15.11
CA ASN A 196 -15.96 9.53 13.68
C ASN A 196 -14.90 8.78 12.86
N HIS A 197 -13.61 8.99 13.12
CA HIS A 197 -12.54 8.25 12.44
C HIS A 197 -12.61 6.74 12.77
N PHE A 198 -12.97 6.40 14.01
CA PHE A 198 -13.23 5.00 14.38
C PHE A 198 -14.37 4.39 13.56
N LEU A 199 -15.51 5.09 13.44
CA LEU A 199 -16.66 4.62 12.66
C LEU A 199 -16.32 4.52 11.16
N GLU A 200 -15.60 5.49 10.61
CA GLU A 200 -15.12 5.46 9.23
C GLU A 200 -14.21 4.25 8.99
N PHE A 201 -13.22 4.04 9.87
CA PHE A 201 -12.29 2.92 9.76
C PHE A 201 -13.02 1.58 9.91
N PHE A 202 -13.85 1.43 10.95
CA PHE A 202 -14.64 0.23 11.17
C PHE A 202 -15.59 -0.07 10.01
N GLY A 203 -16.30 0.93 9.51
CA GLY A 203 -17.19 0.82 8.36
C GLY A 203 -16.43 0.45 7.08
N SER A 204 -15.23 1.00 6.88
CA SER A 204 -14.40 0.70 5.71
C SER A 204 -13.95 -0.77 5.66
N GLN A 205 -13.89 -1.48 6.80
CA GLN A 205 -13.52 -2.89 6.82
C GLN A 205 -14.55 -3.78 6.10
N PHE A 206 -15.83 -3.37 6.06
CA PHE A 206 -16.84 -4.04 5.24
C PHE A 206 -16.55 -3.92 3.74
N ALA A 207 -15.95 -2.80 3.33
CA ALA A 207 -15.55 -2.59 1.93
C ALA A 207 -14.23 -3.29 1.59
N VAL A 208 -13.29 -3.42 2.53
CA VAL A 208 -11.96 -4.02 2.30
C VAL A 208 -12.00 -5.54 2.39
N PHE A 209 -12.62 -6.09 3.45
CA PHE A 209 -12.68 -7.55 3.68
C PHE A 209 -13.92 -8.20 3.06
N GLY A 210 -14.87 -7.39 2.61
CA GLY A 210 -16.17 -7.83 2.11
C GLY A 210 -17.24 -7.87 3.22
N PRO A 211 -18.46 -7.44 2.91
CA PRO A 211 -19.51 -7.23 3.92
C PRO A 211 -19.83 -8.48 4.74
N ILE A 212 -20.03 -9.61 4.08
CA ILE A 212 -20.39 -10.87 4.73
C ILE A 212 -19.19 -11.45 5.50
N PHE A 213 -17.98 -11.36 4.96
CA PHE A 213 -16.78 -11.85 5.64
C PHE A 213 -16.49 -11.06 6.90
N PHE A 214 -16.56 -9.72 6.84
CA PHE A 214 -16.30 -8.91 8.03
C PHE A 214 -17.38 -9.12 9.11
N ALA A 215 -18.65 -9.17 8.72
CA ALA A 215 -19.74 -9.51 9.65
C ALA A 215 -19.55 -10.91 10.29
N THR A 216 -19.11 -11.90 9.49
CA THR A 216 -18.83 -13.24 10.01
C THR A 216 -17.61 -13.23 10.95
N LEU A 217 -16.54 -12.46 10.64
CA LEU A 217 -15.40 -12.32 11.54
C LEU A 217 -15.81 -11.73 12.89
N ILE A 218 -16.67 -10.71 12.90
CA ILE A 218 -17.24 -10.13 14.12
C ILE A 218 -18.01 -11.19 14.90
N LEU A 219 -18.88 -11.95 14.24
CA LEU A 219 -19.66 -13.02 14.88
C LEU A 219 -18.75 -14.09 15.50
N VAL A 220 -17.72 -14.56 14.75
CA VAL A 220 -16.72 -15.53 15.23
C VAL A 220 -15.99 -15.00 16.45
N THR A 221 -15.66 -13.70 16.46
CA THR A 221 -14.99 -13.04 17.60
C THR A 221 -15.91 -12.91 18.81
N ILE A 222 -17.19 -12.57 18.62
CA ILE A 222 -18.19 -12.52 19.73
C ILE A 222 -18.38 -13.92 20.34
N LEU A 223 -18.38 -14.95 19.49
CA LEU A 223 -18.48 -16.35 19.91
C LEU A 223 -17.12 -16.95 20.33
N ALA A 224 -16.15 -16.11 20.72
CA ALA A 224 -14.75 -16.48 20.91
C ALA A 224 -14.53 -17.71 21.80
N ARG A 225 -15.28 -17.84 22.92
CA ARG A 225 -15.17 -19.01 23.81
C ARG A 225 -15.43 -20.34 23.11
N ARG A 226 -16.33 -20.36 22.11
CA ARG A 226 -16.67 -21.56 21.33
C ARG A 226 -15.77 -21.69 20.10
N SER A 227 -15.53 -20.58 19.42
CA SER A 227 -14.79 -20.53 18.16
C SER A 227 -13.28 -20.81 18.35
N PHE A 228 -12.69 -20.39 19.48
CA PHE A 228 -11.25 -20.50 19.74
C PHE A 228 -10.89 -21.68 20.66
N ALA A 229 -11.85 -22.55 20.99
CA ALA A 229 -11.59 -23.83 21.63
C ALA A 229 -10.71 -24.75 20.71
N ASP A 230 -10.89 -24.65 19.39
CA ASP A 230 -9.98 -25.29 18.43
C ASP A 230 -8.68 -24.49 18.33
N ARG A 231 -7.55 -25.16 18.55
CA ARG A 231 -6.20 -24.60 18.49
C ARG A 231 -5.89 -23.94 17.13
N ARG A 232 -6.43 -24.47 16.04
CA ARG A 232 -6.26 -23.96 14.69
C ARG A 232 -6.94 -22.60 14.53
N ALA A 233 -8.17 -22.51 15.01
CA ALA A 233 -8.93 -21.26 15.02
C ALA A 233 -8.28 -20.22 15.93
N ALA A 234 -7.79 -20.62 17.12
CA ALA A 234 -7.05 -19.75 18.03
C ALA A 234 -5.76 -19.21 17.42
N LEU A 235 -5.01 -20.04 16.69
CA LEU A 235 -3.83 -19.61 15.94
C LEU A 235 -4.18 -18.52 14.93
N LEU A 236 -5.16 -18.78 14.06
CA LEU A 236 -5.59 -17.83 13.04
C LEU A 236 -6.09 -16.53 13.65
N ALA A 237 -6.84 -16.60 14.75
CA ALA A 237 -7.31 -15.44 15.48
C ALA A 237 -6.15 -14.60 16.06
N THR A 238 -5.09 -15.24 16.56
CA THR A 238 -3.93 -14.55 17.11
C THR A 238 -3.15 -13.77 16.02
N PHE A 239 -3.20 -14.20 14.76
CA PHE A 239 -2.62 -13.47 13.64
C PHE A 239 -3.58 -12.48 12.96
N ALA A 240 -4.85 -12.48 13.33
CA ALA A 240 -5.87 -11.56 12.80
C ALA A 240 -6.24 -10.46 13.79
N LEU A 241 -6.71 -10.83 14.97
CA LEU A 241 -7.40 -9.92 15.86
C LEU A 241 -6.51 -8.86 16.52
N PRO A 242 -5.27 -9.14 16.97
CA PRO A 242 -4.43 -8.11 17.57
C PRO A 242 -4.14 -6.95 16.62
N THR A 243 -3.82 -7.22 15.35
CA THR A 243 -3.56 -6.18 14.34
C THR A 243 -4.83 -5.37 14.08
N LEU A 244 -5.98 -6.01 13.93
CA LEU A 244 -7.26 -5.32 13.75
C LEU A 244 -7.60 -4.46 14.95
N ALA A 245 -7.50 -5.01 16.16
CA ALA A 245 -7.79 -4.29 17.41
C ALA A 245 -6.88 -3.07 17.57
N MET A 246 -5.58 -3.21 17.26
CA MET A 246 -4.66 -2.09 17.32
C MET A 246 -5.03 -1.00 16.31
N MET A 247 -5.39 -1.35 15.06
CA MET A 247 -5.82 -0.36 14.08
C MET A 247 -7.13 0.32 14.47
N LEU A 248 -8.06 -0.39 15.12
CA LEU A 248 -9.27 0.21 15.70
C LEU A 248 -8.93 1.21 16.81
N VAL A 249 -7.97 0.89 17.68
CA VAL A 249 -7.49 1.82 18.71
C VAL A 249 -6.80 3.04 18.06
N VAL A 250 -5.92 2.84 17.09
CA VAL A 250 -5.28 3.95 16.37
C VAL A 250 -6.31 4.84 15.68
N SER A 251 -7.34 4.27 15.04
CA SER A 251 -8.39 5.04 14.40
C SER A 251 -9.25 5.86 15.37
N PHE A 252 -9.37 5.40 16.61
CA PHE A 252 -10.04 6.14 17.67
C PHE A 252 -9.18 7.29 18.23
N LEU A 253 -7.85 7.07 18.33
CA LEU A 253 -6.90 8.05 18.84
C LEU A 253 -6.49 9.10 17.80
N SER A 254 -6.58 8.76 16.51
CA SER A 254 -6.18 9.59 15.38
C SER A 254 -6.91 9.15 14.10
N ARG A 255 -6.19 8.92 13.01
CA ARG A 255 -6.72 8.44 11.74
C ARG A 255 -5.95 7.22 11.25
N ALA A 256 -6.67 6.11 11.00
CA ALA A 256 -6.11 4.93 10.36
C ALA A 256 -6.62 4.80 8.92
N GLN A 257 -5.73 4.43 8.00
CA GLN A 257 -6.14 4.14 6.61
C GLN A 257 -6.76 2.74 6.55
N PRO A 258 -7.80 2.53 5.71
CA PRO A 258 -8.52 1.25 5.62
C PRO A 258 -7.63 0.03 5.38
N ASN A 259 -6.54 0.19 4.62
CA ASN A 259 -5.58 -0.87 4.29
C ASN A 259 -4.55 -1.18 5.39
N TRP A 260 -4.52 -0.41 6.50
CA TRP A 260 -3.55 -0.70 7.57
C TRP A 260 -3.83 -2.01 8.29
N SER A 261 -5.09 -2.46 8.28
CA SER A 261 -5.49 -3.77 8.82
C SER A 261 -5.37 -4.92 7.80
N ALA A 262 -4.91 -4.69 6.57
CA ALA A 262 -4.86 -5.72 5.52
C ALA A 262 -4.19 -7.04 5.94
N PRO A 263 -3.09 -7.06 6.74
CA PRO A 263 -2.48 -8.32 7.22
C PRO A 263 -3.44 -9.22 8.00
N THR A 264 -4.42 -8.64 8.70
CA THR A 264 -5.49 -9.36 9.40
C THR A 264 -6.20 -10.35 8.49
N PHE A 265 -6.45 -9.95 7.25
CA PHE A 265 -7.32 -10.68 6.34
C PHE A 265 -6.69 -11.93 5.73
N VAL A 266 -5.38 -12.12 5.84
CA VAL A 266 -4.72 -13.38 5.43
C VAL A 266 -5.22 -14.53 6.29
N SER A 267 -5.10 -14.43 7.60
CA SER A 267 -5.54 -15.46 8.54
C SER A 267 -7.05 -15.45 8.78
N ALA A 268 -7.67 -14.24 8.81
CA ALA A 268 -9.12 -14.11 8.97
C ALA A 268 -9.90 -14.78 7.84
N THR A 269 -9.42 -14.76 6.60
CA THR A 269 -10.08 -15.46 5.49
C THR A 269 -10.17 -16.95 5.75
N VAL A 270 -9.08 -17.60 6.17
CA VAL A 270 -9.09 -19.03 6.49
C VAL A 270 -10.00 -19.31 7.67
N LEU A 271 -9.95 -18.47 8.71
CA LEU A 271 -10.80 -18.61 9.90
C LEU A 271 -12.30 -18.53 9.56
N VAL A 272 -12.70 -17.52 8.78
CA VAL A 272 -14.09 -17.30 8.37
C VAL A 272 -14.58 -18.43 7.46
N VAL A 273 -13.77 -18.84 6.47
CA VAL A 273 -14.14 -19.95 5.57
C VAL A 273 -14.28 -21.26 6.31
N ALA A 274 -13.33 -21.59 7.21
CA ALA A 274 -13.41 -22.80 8.03
C ALA A 274 -14.66 -22.78 8.92
N TRP A 275 -14.98 -21.63 9.54
CA TRP A 275 -16.16 -21.49 10.37
C TRP A 275 -17.46 -21.66 9.55
N LEU A 276 -17.58 -20.98 8.40
CA LEU A 276 -18.77 -21.08 7.55
C LEU A 276 -19.01 -22.52 7.06
N LEU A 277 -17.95 -23.20 6.60
CA LEU A 277 -18.05 -24.58 6.13
C LEU A 277 -18.35 -25.55 7.27
N GLY A 278 -17.72 -25.37 8.43
CA GLY A 278 -17.93 -26.19 9.62
C GLY A 278 -19.36 -26.09 10.18
N HIS A 279 -20.06 -24.97 9.92
CA HIS A 279 -21.47 -24.75 10.32
C HIS A 279 -22.46 -24.95 9.15
N GLY A 280 -22.05 -25.58 8.04
CA GLY A 280 -22.95 -25.86 6.91
C GLY A 280 -23.39 -24.63 6.11
N ARG A 281 -22.76 -23.46 6.32
CA ARG A 281 -23.13 -22.17 5.70
C ARG A 281 -22.50 -21.96 4.31
N THR A 282 -22.45 -23.00 3.49
CA THR A 282 -21.83 -22.96 2.15
C THR A 282 -22.50 -21.93 1.23
N ILE A 283 -23.83 -21.76 1.35
CA ILE A 283 -24.55 -20.75 0.55
C ILE A 283 -24.08 -19.34 0.91
N LEU A 284 -23.91 -19.04 2.19
CA LEU A 284 -23.43 -17.73 2.64
C LEU A 284 -21.99 -17.45 2.18
N LEU A 285 -21.12 -18.48 2.17
CA LEU A 285 -19.77 -18.39 1.62
C LEU A 285 -19.78 -18.06 0.13
N ARG A 286 -20.60 -18.79 -0.68
CA ARG A 286 -20.74 -18.52 -2.12
C ARG A 286 -21.32 -17.12 -2.38
N ALA A 287 -22.35 -16.72 -1.65
CA ALA A 287 -22.94 -15.40 -1.75
C ALA A 287 -21.92 -14.28 -1.45
N SER A 288 -21.06 -14.49 -0.43
CA SER A 288 -19.99 -13.54 -0.11
C SER A 288 -18.98 -13.40 -1.26
N ILE A 289 -18.54 -14.50 -1.84
CA ILE A 289 -17.60 -14.48 -2.98
C ILE A 289 -18.22 -13.77 -4.18
N LEU A 290 -19.48 -14.11 -4.52
CA LEU A 290 -20.18 -13.46 -5.62
C LEU A 290 -20.39 -11.96 -5.39
N LEU A 291 -20.72 -11.57 -4.14
CA LEU A 291 -20.86 -10.17 -3.77
C LEU A 291 -19.52 -9.44 -3.89
N ASN A 292 -18.41 -10.03 -3.43
CA ASN A 292 -17.08 -9.44 -3.54
C ASN A 292 -16.67 -9.26 -5.01
N ILE A 293 -16.94 -10.24 -5.87
CA ILE A 293 -16.71 -10.14 -7.32
C ILE A 293 -17.58 -9.01 -7.91
N ALA A 294 -18.86 -8.94 -7.54
CA ALA A 294 -19.75 -7.88 -8.02
C ALA A 294 -19.26 -6.49 -7.60
N ILE A 295 -18.79 -6.33 -6.34
CA ILE A 295 -18.18 -5.08 -5.87
C ILE A 295 -16.95 -4.72 -6.69
N ALA A 296 -16.06 -5.67 -6.97
CA ALA A 296 -14.88 -5.42 -7.79
C ALA A 296 -15.26 -5.03 -9.24
N VAL A 297 -16.18 -5.78 -9.87
CA VAL A 297 -16.67 -5.47 -11.24
C VAL A 297 -17.28 -4.08 -11.30
N VAL A 298 -18.10 -3.71 -10.31
CA VAL A 298 -18.69 -2.37 -10.26
C VAL A 298 -17.60 -1.32 -10.04
N ALA A 299 -16.68 -1.53 -9.08
CA ALA A 299 -15.63 -0.56 -8.79
C ALA A 299 -14.71 -0.27 -9.98
N PHE A 300 -14.36 -1.30 -10.77
CA PHE A 300 -13.48 -1.15 -11.93
C PHE A 300 -14.22 -0.79 -13.22
N GLY A 301 -15.45 -1.30 -13.41
CA GLY A 301 -16.21 -1.18 -14.66
C GLY A 301 -17.23 -0.05 -14.69
N LEU A 302 -17.55 0.59 -13.54
CA LEU A 302 -18.65 1.56 -13.46
C LEU A 302 -18.48 2.74 -14.40
N HIS A 303 -17.29 3.29 -14.51
CA HIS A 303 -17.01 4.43 -15.38
C HIS A 303 -17.14 4.05 -16.86
N ASP A 304 -16.53 2.93 -17.27
CA ASP A 304 -16.54 2.50 -18.67
C ASP A 304 -17.96 2.09 -19.10
N ALA A 305 -18.72 1.48 -18.19
CA ALA A 305 -20.13 1.21 -18.40
C ALA A 305 -20.93 2.53 -18.56
N ALA A 306 -20.72 3.51 -17.68
CA ALA A 306 -21.38 4.80 -17.80
C ALA A 306 -21.11 5.45 -19.17
N VAL A 307 -19.84 5.48 -19.60
CA VAL A 307 -19.44 6.01 -20.91
C VAL A 307 -20.12 5.24 -22.04
N ALA A 308 -20.14 3.91 -21.98
CA ALA A 308 -20.76 3.07 -23.00
C ALA A 308 -22.30 3.31 -23.15
N PHE A 309 -22.96 3.66 -22.04
CA PHE A 309 -24.39 4.02 -22.04
C PHE A 309 -24.64 5.51 -22.26
N GLY A 310 -23.62 6.31 -22.61
CA GLY A 310 -23.74 7.76 -22.81
C GLY A 310 -24.05 8.56 -21.54
N ALA A 311 -23.85 7.94 -20.38
CA ALA A 311 -24.04 8.59 -19.08
C ALA A 311 -22.74 9.26 -18.60
N GLN A 312 -22.88 10.40 -17.93
CA GLN A 312 -21.78 11.10 -17.30
C GLN A 312 -21.70 10.71 -15.82
N LEU A 313 -20.66 9.97 -15.43
CA LEU A 313 -20.43 9.61 -14.04
C LEU A 313 -19.56 10.69 -13.36
N PRO A 314 -20.12 11.50 -12.43
CA PRO A 314 -19.33 12.47 -11.68
C PRO A 314 -18.16 11.85 -10.93
N ALA A 315 -17.03 12.55 -10.86
CA ALA A 315 -15.79 12.04 -10.25
C ALA A 315 -15.97 11.53 -8.81
N LYS A 316 -16.88 12.15 -8.04
CA LYS A 316 -17.19 11.72 -6.66
C LYS A 316 -17.73 10.28 -6.55
N TYR A 317 -18.29 9.72 -7.63
CA TYR A 317 -18.81 8.35 -7.68
C TYR A 317 -17.87 7.37 -8.41
N ASP A 318 -16.79 7.87 -9.02
CA ASP A 318 -15.77 7.04 -9.65
C ASP A 318 -14.65 6.70 -8.65
N PRO A 319 -14.54 5.45 -8.15
CA PRO A 319 -13.47 5.07 -7.22
C PRO A 319 -12.06 5.28 -7.77
N LEU A 320 -11.92 5.33 -9.10
CA LEU A 320 -10.64 5.43 -9.82
C LEU A 320 -10.38 6.86 -10.34
N HIS A 321 -11.21 7.86 -10.02
CA HIS A 321 -11.07 9.24 -10.53
C HIS A 321 -9.68 9.84 -10.29
N ARG A 322 -8.99 9.46 -9.22
CA ARG A 322 -7.62 9.95 -8.93
C ARG A 322 -6.59 9.48 -9.94
N LEU A 323 -6.84 8.35 -10.61
CA LEU A 323 -5.95 7.78 -11.62
C LEU A 323 -6.17 8.37 -13.02
N ARG A 324 -7.21 9.21 -13.21
CA ARG A 324 -7.59 9.73 -14.52
C ARG A 324 -6.93 11.07 -14.83
N GLY A 325 -6.75 11.31 -16.13
CA GLY A 325 -6.26 12.58 -16.67
C GLY A 325 -4.73 12.72 -16.76
N TRP A 326 -3.98 11.86 -16.10
CA TRP A 326 -2.52 12.00 -16.04
C TRP A 326 -1.82 11.86 -17.40
N HIS A 327 -2.30 10.98 -18.28
CA HIS A 327 -1.78 10.84 -19.66
C HIS A 327 -2.00 12.12 -20.48
N ILE A 328 -3.16 12.77 -20.34
CA ILE A 328 -3.47 13.99 -21.08
C ILE A 328 -2.56 15.10 -20.57
N LEU A 329 -2.45 15.27 -19.24
CA LEU A 329 -1.55 16.24 -18.64
C LEU A 329 -0.11 16.03 -19.08
N GLY A 330 0.38 14.77 -19.02
CA GLY A 330 1.72 14.41 -19.44
C GLY A 330 2.02 14.78 -20.89
N ARG A 331 1.11 14.49 -21.83
CA ARG A 331 1.24 14.88 -23.25
C ARG A 331 1.28 16.39 -23.43
N THR A 332 0.37 17.12 -22.77
CA THR A 332 0.33 18.57 -22.83
C THR A 332 1.65 19.18 -22.37
N VAL A 333 2.14 18.76 -21.20
CA VAL A 333 3.41 19.25 -20.65
C VAL A 333 4.61 18.82 -21.50
N SER A 334 4.59 17.62 -22.10
CA SER A 334 5.62 17.19 -23.05
C SER A 334 5.72 18.12 -24.26
N THR A 335 4.56 18.48 -24.86
CA THR A 335 4.50 19.41 -25.98
C THR A 335 5.05 20.78 -25.59
N MET A 336 4.71 21.29 -24.39
CA MET A 336 5.24 22.56 -23.90
C MET A 336 6.76 22.55 -23.75
N LEU A 337 7.33 21.50 -23.14
CA LEU A 337 8.79 21.37 -22.97
C LEU A 337 9.54 21.27 -24.31
N LEU A 338 8.95 20.66 -25.32
CA LEU A 338 9.55 20.57 -26.66
C LEU A 338 9.68 21.94 -27.34
N THR A 339 8.81 22.91 -27.02
CA THR A 339 8.89 24.28 -27.57
C THR A 339 9.97 25.12 -26.90
N HIS A 340 10.50 24.69 -25.74
CA HIS A 340 11.53 25.41 -24.98
C HIS A 340 12.62 24.43 -24.50
N PRO A 341 13.52 24.00 -25.42
CA PRO A 341 14.59 23.07 -25.08
C PRO A 341 15.49 23.61 -23.96
N GLY A 342 15.90 22.73 -23.04
CA GLY A 342 16.74 23.10 -21.90
C GLY A 342 15.99 23.58 -20.66
N THR A 343 14.68 23.80 -20.75
CA THR A 343 13.85 24.18 -19.60
C THR A 343 13.67 22.99 -18.64
N VAL A 344 13.79 23.26 -17.34
CA VAL A 344 13.59 22.28 -16.27
C VAL A 344 12.13 22.26 -15.85
N LEU A 345 11.55 21.08 -15.67
CA LEU A 345 10.18 20.95 -15.14
C LEU A 345 10.15 21.19 -13.63
N MET A 346 9.17 21.97 -13.17
CA MET A 346 8.91 22.21 -11.75
C MET A 346 7.44 21.93 -11.41
N ALA A 347 7.18 21.39 -10.23
CA ALA A 347 5.84 21.33 -9.65
C ALA A 347 5.90 21.65 -8.15
N ASP A 348 4.78 22.11 -7.60
CA ASP A 348 4.62 22.53 -6.20
C ASP A 348 4.03 21.44 -5.30
N ASP A 349 3.47 20.38 -5.89
CA ASP A 349 2.85 19.27 -5.18
C ASP A 349 3.56 17.94 -5.48
N ARG A 350 3.66 17.08 -4.47
CA ARG A 350 4.34 15.77 -4.57
C ARG A 350 3.64 14.80 -5.52
N GLU A 351 2.29 14.74 -5.49
CA GLU A 351 1.51 13.83 -6.35
C GLU A 351 1.63 14.28 -7.81
N LEU A 352 1.50 15.59 -8.02
CA LEU A 352 1.68 16.21 -9.34
C LEU A 352 3.08 15.97 -9.90
N MET A 353 4.13 16.22 -9.11
CA MET A 353 5.51 15.97 -9.54
C MET A 353 5.75 14.50 -9.89
N ALA A 354 5.25 13.56 -9.07
CA ALA A 354 5.40 12.14 -9.34
C ALA A 354 4.71 11.73 -10.65
N ALA A 355 3.52 12.27 -10.90
CA ALA A 355 2.78 12.03 -12.15
C ALA A 355 3.51 12.63 -13.36
N LEU A 356 3.99 13.87 -13.26
CA LEU A 356 4.72 14.53 -14.35
C LEU A 356 6.03 13.81 -14.69
N VAL A 357 6.81 13.38 -13.69
CA VAL A 357 8.03 12.60 -13.91
C VAL A 357 7.75 11.29 -14.66
N TYR A 358 6.56 10.70 -14.47
CA TYR A 358 6.19 9.45 -15.12
C TYR A 358 5.52 9.66 -16.49
N TYR A 359 4.59 10.60 -16.62
CA TYR A 359 3.76 10.75 -17.83
C TYR A 359 4.29 11.74 -18.85
N VAL A 360 5.27 12.61 -18.51
CA VAL A 360 5.95 13.47 -19.46
C VAL A 360 7.01 12.66 -20.20
N PHE A 361 7.10 12.83 -21.52
CA PHE A 361 8.09 12.14 -22.33
C PHE A 361 8.89 13.14 -23.22
N PRO A 362 10.23 13.01 -23.29
CA PRO A 362 11.08 12.11 -22.50
C PRO A 362 10.99 12.39 -21.00
N HIS A 363 11.16 11.35 -20.18
CA HIS A 363 10.96 11.49 -18.73
C HIS A 363 11.90 12.53 -18.11
N PRO A 364 11.36 13.57 -17.44
CA PRO A 364 12.15 14.68 -16.89
C PRO A 364 12.73 14.32 -15.51
N PHE A 365 13.68 13.38 -15.45
CA PHE A 365 14.28 12.95 -14.18
C PHE A 365 15.11 14.02 -13.47
N ASN A 366 15.40 15.14 -14.16
CA ASN A 366 16.00 16.35 -13.61
C ASN A 366 14.97 17.35 -13.09
N ALA A 367 13.67 17.01 -13.08
CA ALA A 367 12.62 17.88 -12.58
C ALA A 367 12.81 18.21 -11.09
N LEU A 368 12.44 19.41 -10.69
CA LEU A 368 12.58 19.93 -9.35
C LEU A 368 11.20 20.12 -8.71
N LYS A 369 10.94 19.47 -7.56
CA LYS A 369 9.77 19.81 -6.76
C LYS A 369 10.08 21.07 -5.93
N TRP A 370 9.19 22.05 -5.96
CA TRP A 370 9.30 23.23 -5.11
C TRP A 370 9.18 22.87 -3.63
N ASN A 371 10.10 23.40 -2.82
CA ASN A 371 10.10 23.26 -1.36
C ASN A 371 10.34 24.63 -0.72
N GLY A 372 9.30 25.44 -0.64
CA GLY A 372 9.38 26.80 -0.10
C GLY A 372 9.49 26.90 1.42
N GLY A 373 9.18 25.83 2.13
CA GLY A 373 9.22 25.77 3.61
C GLY A 373 10.54 25.28 4.20
N GLY A 374 11.45 24.76 3.35
CA GLY A 374 12.66 24.08 3.80
C GLY A 374 12.34 22.74 4.50
N GLY A 375 13.39 21.98 4.82
CA GLY A 375 13.25 20.65 5.42
C GLY A 375 12.95 19.57 4.40
N VAL A 376 12.81 18.32 4.87
CA VAL A 376 12.57 17.14 4.05
C VAL A 376 11.17 16.60 4.32
N HIS A 377 10.26 16.77 3.36
CA HIS A 377 8.85 16.38 3.45
C HIS A 377 8.48 15.21 2.54
N ASP A 378 9.33 14.91 1.56
CA ASP A 378 9.20 13.76 0.66
C ASP A 378 10.54 13.39 0.01
N GLU A 379 10.52 12.41 -0.90
CA GLU A 379 11.71 11.92 -1.59
C GLU A 379 12.32 12.94 -2.52
N PHE A 380 11.53 13.82 -3.13
CA PHE A 380 12.06 14.86 -4.00
C PHE A 380 12.91 15.84 -3.20
N ASP A 381 12.47 16.21 -1.99
CA ASP A 381 13.24 17.07 -1.09
C ASP A 381 14.52 16.40 -0.59
N LEU A 382 14.50 15.08 -0.40
CA LEU A 382 15.65 14.31 0.06
C LEU A 382 16.75 14.23 -1.01
N THR A 383 16.37 14.23 -2.29
CA THR A 383 17.28 13.98 -3.42
C THR A 383 17.58 15.22 -4.25
N ALA A 384 16.77 16.28 -4.10
CA ALA A 384 16.95 17.52 -4.87
C ALA A 384 18.04 18.41 -4.29
N ASP A 385 18.79 19.05 -5.18
CA ASP A 385 19.73 20.12 -4.86
C ASP A 385 19.39 21.35 -5.72
N PRO A 386 18.56 22.28 -5.21
CA PRO A 386 18.14 23.47 -5.96
C PRO A 386 19.30 24.36 -6.39
N ALA A 387 20.44 24.34 -5.65
CA ALA A 387 21.62 25.16 -6.00
C ALA A 387 22.20 24.84 -7.38
N ARG A 388 22.01 23.61 -7.86
CA ARG A 388 22.44 23.19 -9.20
C ARG A 388 21.71 23.86 -10.34
N TYR A 389 20.59 24.51 -10.05
CA TYR A 389 19.69 25.10 -11.05
C TYR A 389 19.70 26.62 -11.05
N VAL A 390 20.63 27.26 -10.33
CA VAL A 390 20.76 28.74 -10.34
C VAL A 390 21.03 29.21 -11.77
N GLY A 391 20.25 30.18 -12.24
CA GLY A 391 20.26 30.69 -13.60
C GLY A 391 19.46 29.90 -14.62
N ALA A 392 18.92 28.72 -14.27
CA ALA A 392 18.13 27.90 -15.18
C ALA A 392 16.70 28.46 -15.36
N ASP A 393 16.12 28.14 -16.52
CA ASP A 393 14.73 28.41 -16.84
C ASP A 393 13.84 27.21 -16.48
N PHE A 394 12.60 27.48 -16.04
CA PHE A 394 11.68 26.44 -15.61
C PHE A 394 10.30 26.55 -16.27
N LEU A 395 9.67 25.39 -16.48
CA LEU A 395 8.23 25.28 -16.68
C LEU A 395 7.61 24.86 -15.35
N LEU A 396 6.90 25.76 -14.69
CA LEU A 396 6.13 25.46 -13.48
C LEU A 396 4.73 24.96 -13.86
N ILE A 397 4.35 23.81 -13.33
CA ILE A 397 2.97 23.33 -13.31
C ILE A 397 2.52 23.32 -11.85
N SER A 398 1.50 24.10 -11.52
CA SER A 398 1.03 24.31 -10.15
C SER A 398 -0.40 23.84 -9.98
N ARG A 399 -0.66 23.22 -8.83
CA ARG A 399 -2.00 22.86 -8.37
C ARG A 399 -2.50 23.80 -7.27
N GLU A 400 -1.58 24.46 -6.57
CA GLU A 400 -1.85 25.28 -5.39
C GLU A 400 -1.58 26.77 -5.69
N PRO A 401 -2.61 27.59 -5.96
CA PRO A 401 -2.45 29.00 -6.30
C PRO A 401 -1.64 29.81 -5.27
N ASP A 402 -1.76 29.46 -3.99
CA ASP A 402 -1.10 30.17 -2.88
C ASP A 402 0.43 30.03 -2.90
N ASN A 403 0.95 28.98 -3.52
CA ASN A 403 2.39 28.75 -3.65
C ASN A 403 3.00 29.56 -4.82
N VAL A 404 2.22 29.85 -5.84
CA VAL A 404 2.70 30.42 -7.11
C VAL A 404 3.47 31.71 -6.90
N GLN A 405 2.95 32.67 -6.12
CA GLN A 405 3.63 33.94 -5.91
C GLN A 405 4.99 33.78 -5.23
N ARG A 406 5.09 32.88 -4.24
CA ARG A 406 6.35 32.61 -3.54
C ARG A 406 7.40 31.97 -4.47
N ILE A 407 6.94 31.18 -5.45
CA ILE A 407 7.81 30.56 -6.46
C ILE A 407 8.30 31.65 -7.43
N ILE A 408 7.38 32.46 -7.98
CA ILE A 408 7.66 33.52 -8.93
C ILE A 408 8.71 34.49 -8.42
N ASP A 409 8.66 34.87 -7.15
CA ASP A 409 9.60 35.82 -6.53
C ASP A 409 11.05 35.33 -6.55
N ARG A 410 11.27 34.02 -6.76
CA ARG A 410 12.60 33.39 -6.90
C ARG A 410 13.14 33.39 -8.32
N PHE A 411 12.47 34.04 -9.27
CA PHE A 411 12.88 34.10 -10.67
C PHE A 411 13.07 35.53 -11.15
N GLN A 412 13.85 35.70 -12.22
CA GLN A 412 14.12 37.01 -12.83
C GLN A 412 12.97 37.45 -13.72
N GLY A 413 12.31 36.52 -14.40
CA GLY A 413 11.21 36.78 -15.31
C GLY A 413 10.14 35.71 -15.24
N VAL A 414 8.89 36.09 -15.49
CA VAL A 414 7.72 35.23 -15.46
C VAL A 414 6.82 35.53 -16.65
N THR A 415 6.35 34.48 -17.30
CA THR A 415 5.31 34.56 -18.32
C THR A 415 4.22 33.56 -17.97
N ALA A 416 3.02 34.07 -17.68
CA ALA A 416 1.86 33.19 -17.44
C ALA A 416 1.44 32.52 -18.75
N ILE A 417 1.00 31.28 -18.64
CA ILE A 417 0.41 30.46 -19.69
C ILE A 417 -1.04 30.25 -19.32
N ASP A 418 -1.90 30.01 -20.32
CA ASP A 418 -3.29 29.64 -20.05
C ASP A 418 -3.38 28.37 -19.18
N HIS A 419 -4.46 28.29 -18.41
CA HIS A 419 -4.70 27.14 -17.55
C HIS A 419 -4.79 25.84 -18.35
N ILE A 420 -4.12 24.79 -17.85
CA ILE A 420 -4.24 23.45 -18.39
C ILE A 420 -5.44 22.78 -17.76
N THR A 421 -6.52 22.64 -18.50
CA THR A 421 -7.74 21.97 -18.03
C THR A 421 -7.81 20.57 -18.59
N ILE A 422 -7.85 19.56 -17.71
CA ILE A 422 -7.84 18.14 -18.04
C ILE A 422 -9.18 17.51 -17.68
N PRO A 423 -9.90 16.92 -18.63
CA PRO A 423 -11.13 16.18 -18.32
C PRO A 423 -10.80 14.89 -17.57
N ILE A 424 -11.59 14.59 -16.52
CA ILE A 424 -11.45 13.40 -15.68
C ILE A 424 -12.68 12.50 -15.71
N GLY A 425 -13.67 12.84 -16.52
CA GLY A 425 -14.94 12.13 -16.70
C GLY A 425 -16.12 12.86 -16.05
N GLY A 426 -17.33 12.52 -16.50
CA GLY A 426 -18.59 13.04 -15.97
C GLY A 426 -18.78 14.57 -16.04
N GLY A 427 -18.08 15.24 -16.94
CA GLY A 427 -18.06 16.72 -17.00
C GLY A 427 -17.10 17.36 -16.01
N ASP A 428 -16.50 16.60 -15.10
CA ASP A 428 -15.52 17.11 -14.15
C ASP A 428 -14.15 17.29 -14.79
N THR A 429 -13.42 18.33 -14.34
CA THR A 429 -12.07 18.66 -14.82
C THR A 429 -11.11 18.89 -13.68
N LYS A 430 -9.81 18.67 -13.95
CA LYS A 430 -8.72 19.16 -13.12
C LYS A 430 -8.04 20.31 -13.82
N THR A 431 -7.85 21.43 -13.13
CA THR A 431 -7.21 22.62 -13.68
C THR A 431 -5.86 22.84 -12.99
N TYR A 432 -4.84 23.12 -13.79
CA TYR A 432 -3.48 23.41 -13.34
C TYR A 432 -3.07 24.78 -13.90
N GLN A 433 -2.34 25.56 -13.12
CA GLN A 433 -1.69 26.78 -13.57
C GLN A 433 -0.34 26.44 -14.19
N ALA A 434 0.06 27.12 -15.25
CA ALA A 434 1.33 26.94 -15.91
C ALA A 434 2.06 28.26 -16.13
N TYR A 435 3.38 28.27 -15.92
CA TYR A 435 4.22 29.46 -16.04
C TYR A 435 5.58 29.11 -16.64
N TRP A 436 6.04 29.95 -17.56
CA TRP A 436 7.46 30.00 -17.93
C TRP A 436 8.19 30.93 -16.96
N LEU A 437 9.18 30.41 -16.28
CA LEU A 437 9.98 31.10 -15.29
C LEU A 437 11.43 31.19 -15.79
N LYS A 438 12.00 32.39 -15.83
CA LYS A 438 13.35 32.64 -16.33
C LYS A 438 14.32 33.00 -15.23
N GLY A 439 15.51 32.39 -15.27
CA GLY A 439 16.63 32.77 -14.43
C GLY A 439 16.36 32.56 -12.93
N PHE A 440 16.41 31.30 -12.47
CA PHE A 440 16.27 30.94 -11.06
C PHE A 440 17.34 31.63 -10.21
N LYS A 441 16.93 32.33 -9.14
CA LYS A 441 17.85 33.10 -8.26
C LYS A 441 18.51 32.24 -7.16
N GLY A 442 17.94 31.05 -6.89
CA GLY A 442 18.35 30.18 -5.80
C GLY A 442 17.44 30.26 -4.56
#